data_4ca566aa9ac06febec55c7b5e510e1fd
#
_entry.id   4ca566aa9ac06febec55c7b5e510e1fd
#
_cell.length_a   1.000
_cell.length_b   1.000
_cell.length_c   1.000
_cell.angle_alpha   90.00
_cell.angle_beta   90.00
_cell.angle_gamma   90.00
#
_symmetry.space_group_name_H-M   'P 1'
#
loop_
_entity.id
_entity.type
_entity.pdbx_description
1 polymer ?
#
loop_
_entity_poly.entity_id
_entity_poly.type
_entity_poly.pdbx_seq_one_letter_code
_entity_poly.pdbx_strand_id
1 'polypeptide(L)'
;MHVLGDTVSSLAVIAAAVWISFTGQVIADPILSGIIAVLIVVSAARILWETIMILLQFTPQSVDFDAVVADMTSVNGVDGVHHVHLWSLCSDINVLDAHVYSCEQDVGKIEQMKQEIKERLKKYRILHSTLEFECEECKDCAIVQHIMDHPG
;
A
#
# COMPACT_ATOMS: atom_id res chain seq x y z
N MET A 1 12.50 7.17 -10.81
CA MET A 1 13.02 8.49 -10.40
C MET A 1 14.41 8.46 -9.76
N HIS A 2 14.94 7.30 -9.36
CA HIS A 2 16.27 7.17 -8.73
C HIS A 2 17.42 7.53 -9.67
N VAL A 3 17.35 7.13 -10.95
CA VAL A 3 18.42 7.37 -11.94
C VAL A 3 18.76 8.86 -12.13
N LEU A 4 17.76 9.73 -12.08
CA LEU A 4 17.99 11.18 -12.20
C LEU A 4 18.72 11.75 -10.97
N GLY A 5 18.40 11.26 -9.77
CA GLY A 5 19.08 11.69 -8.53
C GLY A 5 20.56 11.29 -8.52
N ASP A 6 20.86 10.07 -8.94
CA ASP A 6 22.22 9.56 -9.02
C ASP A 6 23.05 10.32 -10.07
N THR A 7 22.44 10.68 -11.21
CA THR A 7 23.11 11.44 -12.26
C THR A 7 23.42 12.86 -11.81
N VAL A 8 22.47 13.51 -11.12
CA VAL A 8 22.65 14.88 -10.59
C VAL A 8 23.73 14.92 -9.51
N SER A 9 23.74 13.95 -8.60
CA SER A 9 24.78 13.87 -7.56
C SER A 9 26.16 13.62 -8.15
N SER A 10 26.28 12.76 -9.16
CA SER A 10 27.55 12.52 -9.85
C SER A 10 28.07 13.78 -10.55
N LEU A 11 27.19 14.52 -11.23
CA LEU A 11 27.55 15.80 -11.87
C LEU A 11 27.97 16.86 -10.84
N ALA A 12 27.31 16.92 -9.69
CA ALA A 12 27.66 17.85 -8.61
C ALA A 12 29.05 17.56 -8.04
N VAL A 13 29.38 16.27 -7.85
CA VAL A 13 30.74 15.86 -7.39
C VAL A 13 31.81 16.24 -8.41
N ILE A 14 31.59 16.03 -9.70
CA ILE A 14 32.53 16.42 -10.75
C ILE A 14 32.73 17.94 -10.78
N ALA A 15 31.62 18.68 -10.71
CA ALA A 15 31.69 20.14 -10.69
C ALA A 15 32.46 20.69 -9.47
N ALA A 16 32.26 20.08 -8.30
CA ALA A 16 32.99 20.41 -7.08
C ALA A 16 34.48 20.10 -7.19
N ALA A 17 34.85 18.95 -7.74
CA ALA A 17 36.24 18.57 -7.94
C ALA A 17 36.96 19.56 -8.89
N VAL A 18 36.30 19.97 -9.96
CA VAL A 18 36.81 21.01 -10.89
C VAL A 18 36.97 22.35 -10.17
N TRP A 19 35.98 22.76 -9.38
CA TRP A 19 36.06 24.02 -8.61
C TRP A 19 37.23 24.03 -7.62
N ILE A 20 37.42 22.92 -6.87
CA ILE A 20 38.50 22.76 -5.91
C ILE A 20 39.88 22.85 -6.64
N SER A 21 39.99 22.22 -7.81
CA SER A 21 41.24 22.25 -8.58
C SER A 21 41.65 23.65 -9.07
N PHE A 22 40.68 24.54 -9.31
CA PHE A 22 40.92 25.92 -9.71
C PHE A 22 41.12 26.90 -8.54
N THR A 23 40.42 26.69 -7.43
CA THR A 23 40.39 27.64 -6.31
C THR A 23 41.30 27.26 -5.15
N GLY A 24 41.72 25.99 -5.05
CA GLY A 24 42.46 25.44 -3.92
C GLY A 24 41.69 25.42 -2.61
N GLN A 25 40.39 25.68 -2.60
CA GLN A 25 39.54 25.71 -1.42
C GLN A 25 39.11 24.31 -1.01
N VAL A 26 39.85 23.70 -0.10
CA VAL A 26 39.59 22.33 0.40
C VAL A 26 38.32 22.21 1.25
N ILE A 27 37.79 23.34 1.76
CA ILE A 27 36.58 23.38 2.60
C ILE A 27 35.28 23.02 1.85
N ALA A 28 35.26 23.18 0.52
CA ALA A 28 34.09 22.83 -0.29
C ALA A 28 33.77 21.33 -0.28
N ASP A 29 34.79 20.49 -0.20
CA ASP A 29 34.63 19.02 -0.25
C ASP A 29 33.89 18.45 0.97
N PRO A 30 34.26 18.72 2.24
CA PRO A 30 33.50 18.25 3.38
C PRO A 30 32.06 18.79 3.45
N ILE A 31 31.83 20.03 2.99
CA ILE A 31 30.48 20.59 2.96
C ILE A 31 29.61 19.85 1.93
N LEU A 32 30.11 19.65 0.71
CA LEU A 32 29.39 18.92 -0.33
C LEU A 32 29.16 17.45 0.06
N SER A 33 30.16 16.80 0.61
CA SER A 33 30.06 15.44 1.13
C SER A 33 29.00 15.33 2.23
N GLY A 34 28.94 16.31 3.15
CA GLY A 34 27.92 16.38 4.18
C GLY A 34 26.50 16.53 3.60
N ILE A 35 26.31 17.39 2.61
CA ILE A 35 25.03 17.58 1.92
C ILE A 35 24.58 16.27 1.24
N ILE A 36 25.48 15.63 0.50
CA ILE A 36 25.20 14.37 -0.19
C ILE A 36 24.86 13.28 0.83
N ALA A 37 25.60 13.18 1.93
CA ALA A 37 25.33 12.22 2.99
C ALA A 37 23.92 12.40 3.58
N VAL A 38 23.51 13.63 3.87
CA VAL A 38 22.15 13.91 4.37
C VAL A 38 21.08 13.52 3.35
N LEU A 39 21.28 13.83 2.07
CA LEU A 39 20.33 13.44 1.03
C LEU A 39 20.20 11.92 0.90
N ILE A 40 21.31 11.20 1.01
CA ILE A 40 21.30 9.72 1.00
C ILE A 40 20.53 9.17 2.21
N VAL A 41 20.81 9.70 3.40
CA VAL A 41 20.12 9.24 4.65
C VAL A 41 18.62 9.50 4.55
N VAL A 42 18.19 10.68 4.10
CA VAL A 42 16.76 11.01 3.95
C VAL A 42 16.09 10.08 2.94
N SER A 43 16.74 9.83 1.80
CA SER A 43 16.21 8.93 0.77
C SER A 43 16.13 7.50 1.25
N ALA A 44 17.16 7.01 1.95
CA ALA A 44 17.20 5.66 2.52
C ALA A 44 16.14 5.48 3.61
N ALA A 45 15.95 6.47 4.48
CA ALA A 45 14.94 6.44 5.54
C ALA A 45 13.51 6.34 4.97
N ARG A 46 13.25 7.06 3.87
CA ARG A 46 11.96 6.98 3.18
C ARG A 46 11.68 5.58 2.63
N ILE A 47 12.66 4.98 1.93
CA ILE A 47 12.52 3.63 1.37
C ILE A 47 12.35 2.61 2.51
N LEU A 48 13.12 2.75 3.59
CA LEU A 48 13.00 1.88 4.76
C LEU A 48 11.60 1.97 5.37
N TRP A 49 11.05 3.18 5.50
CA TRP A 49 9.69 3.38 6.02
C TRP A 49 8.63 2.70 5.16
N GLU A 50 8.67 2.90 3.84
CA GLU A 50 7.76 2.23 2.90
C GLU A 50 7.87 0.70 3.01
N THR A 51 9.08 0.17 3.13
CA THR A 51 9.32 -1.27 3.29
C THR A 51 8.76 -1.81 4.61
N ILE A 52 8.93 -1.08 5.71
CA ILE A 52 8.37 -1.45 7.02
C ILE A 52 6.84 -1.48 6.97
N MET A 53 6.21 -0.50 6.32
CA MET A 53 4.75 -0.47 6.17
C MET A 53 4.22 -1.69 5.42
N ILE A 54 4.91 -2.10 4.34
CA ILE A 54 4.56 -3.32 3.59
C ILE A 54 4.76 -4.57 4.46
N LEU A 55 5.90 -4.67 5.16
CA LEU A 55 6.23 -5.82 6.00
C LEU A 55 5.26 -6.01 7.16
N LEU A 56 4.79 -4.93 7.75
CA LEU A 56 3.81 -4.93 8.82
C LEU A 56 2.35 -5.00 8.32
N GLN A 57 2.14 -5.18 7.01
CA GLN A 57 0.82 -5.31 6.40
C GLN A 57 -0.12 -4.13 6.69
N PHE A 58 0.42 -2.91 6.75
CA PHE A 58 -0.42 -1.73 6.89
C PHE A 58 -1.29 -1.50 5.67
N THR A 59 -2.47 -0.94 5.91
CA THR A 59 -3.36 -0.51 4.83
C THR A 59 -2.67 0.55 3.96
N PRO A 60 -2.63 0.38 2.63
CA PRO A 60 -1.97 1.30 1.73
C PRO A 60 -2.64 2.68 1.78
N GLN A 61 -1.87 3.74 2.01
CA GLN A 61 -2.38 5.12 2.06
C GLN A 61 -2.93 5.61 0.71
N SER A 62 -2.61 4.93 -0.38
CA SER A 62 -3.08 5.27 -1.73
C SER A 62 -4.47 4.75 -2.05
N VAL A 63 -5.06 3.93 -1.18
CA VAL A 63 -6.37 3.31 -1.39
C VAL A 63 -7.34 3.86 -0.36
N ASP A 64 -8.45 4.36 -0.84
CA ASP A 64 -9.58 4.75 0.00
C ASP A 64 -10.34 3.49 0.44
N PHE A 65 -10.18 3.12 1.71
CA PHE A 65 -10.77 1.93 2.30
C PHE A 65 -12.31 1.97 2.26
N ASP A 66 -12.90 3.12 2.57
CA ASP A 66 -14.35 3.26 2.60
C ASP A 66 -14.95 3.14 1.20
N ALA A 67 -14.25 3.64 0.17
CA ALA A 67 -14.64 3.47 -1.21
C ALA A 67 -14.57 2.01 -1.66
N VAL A 68 -13.58 1.25 -1.20
CA VAL A 68 -13.47 -0.19 -1.48
C VAL A 68 -14.68 -0.94 -0.90
N VAL A 69 -15.01 -0.70 0.37
CA VAL A 69 -16.14 -1.34 1.04
C VAL A 69 -17.46 -0.97 0.37
N ALA A 70 -17.65 0.31 0.03
CA ALA A 70 -18.85 0.78 -0.66
C ALA A 70 -19.03 0.12 -2.04
N ASP A 71 -17.95 -0.04 -2.81
CA ASP A 71 -18.01 -0.72 -4.09
C ASP A 71 -18.36 -2.20 -3.98
N MET A 72 -17.83 -2.89 -2.97
CA MET A 72 -18.18 -4.29 -2.72
C MET A 72 -19.63 -4.44 -2.32
N THR A 73 -20.11 -3.59 -1.40
CA THR A 73 -21.50 -3.61 -0.92
C THR A 73 -22.50 -3.23 -2.03
N SER A 74 -22.08 -2.45 -3.04
CA SER A 74 -22.95 -2.05 -4.14
C SER A 74 -23.18 -3.14 -5.21
N VAL A 75 -22.56 -4.32 -5.07
CA VAL A 75 -22.80 -5.47 -5.95
C VAL A 75 -24.16 -6.08 -5.65
N ASN A 76 -24.92 -6.37 -6.68
CA ASN A 76 -26.26 -6.93 -6.52
C ASN A 76 -26.21 -8.31 -5.86
N GLY A 77 -26.95 -8.48 -4.77
CA GLY A 77 -26.99 -9.71 -3.97
C GLY A 77 -26.02 -9.72 -2.80
N VAL A 78 -25.21 -8.66 -2.61
CA VAL A 78 -24.41 -8.43 -1.42
C VAL A 78 -25.24 -7.64 -0.43
N ASP A 79 -25.54 -8.23 0.74
CA ASP A 79 -26.31 -7.61 1.80
C ASP A 79 -25.42 -6.84 2.79
N GLY A 80 -24.14 -7.23 2.90
CA GLY A 80 -23.16 -6.57 3.75
C GLY A 80 -21.73 -7.09 3.52
N VAL A 81 -20.77 -6.31 4.01
CA VAL A 81 -19.34 -6.68 4.00
C VAL A 81 -18.75 -6.35 5.36
N HIS A 82 -18.02 -7.30 5.94
CA HIS A 82 -17.39 -7.13 7.24
C HIS A 82 -16.05 -7.89 7.30
N HIS A 83 -15.28 -7.74 8.40
CA HIS A 83 -13.95 -8.31 8.58
C HIS A 83 -13.03 -8.02 7.38
N VAL A 84 -13.03 -6.76 6.92
CA VAL A 84 -12.23 -6.37 5.77
C VAL A 84 -10.80 -6.08 6.20
N HIS A 85 -9.87 -6.83 5.67
CA HIS A 85 -8.44 -6.62 5.81
C HIS A 85 -7.84 -6.25 4.45
N LEU A 86 -7.14 -5.14 4.39
CA LEU A 86 -6.52 -4.62 3.17
C LEU A 86 -5.07 -4.26 3.46
N TRP A 87 -4.14 -4.87 2.73
CA TRP A 87 -2.71 -4.58 2.88
C TRP A 87 -1.99 -4.61 1.54
N SER A 88 -0.78 -4.03 1.50
CA SER A 88 0.09 -4.08 0.33
C SER A 88 0.99 -5.31 0.38
N LEU A 89 1.07 -6.04 -0.72
CA LEU A 89 2.04 -7.11 -0.91
C LEU A 89 3.37 -6.58 -1.47
N CYS A 90 3.28 -5.55 -2.32
CA CYS A 90 4.40 -4.78 -2.85
C CYS A 90 3.88 -3.39 -3.28
N SER A 91 4.76 -2.54 -3.81
CA SER A 91 4.42 -1.13 -4.14
C SER A 91 3.20 -0.97 -5.07
N ASP A 92 2.86 -1.99 -5.86
CA ASP A 92 1.83 -1.89 -6.89
C ASP A 92 0.71 -2.95 -6.77
N ILE A 93 0.79 -3.84 -5.79
CA ILE A 93 -0.19 -4.93 -5.61
C ILE A 93 -0.72 -4.90 -4.20
N ASN A 94 -2.04 -4.77 -4.10
CA ASN A 94 -2.77 -4.87 -2.85
C ASN A 94 -3.50 -6.22 -2.78
N VAL A 95 -3.70 -6.68 -1.55
CA VAL A 95 -4.43 -7.90 -1.22
C VAL A 95 -5.56 -7.54 -0.28
N LEU A 96 -6.71 -8.18 -0.47
CA LEU A 96 -7.89 -7.99 0.35
C LEU A 96 -8.41 -9.34 0.84
N ASP A 97 -8.76 -9.39 2.10
CA ASP A 97 -9.52 -10.46 2.73
C ASP A 97 -10.80 -9.86 3.33
N ALA A 98 -11.95 -10.47 3.07
CA ALA A 98 -13.23 -9.95 3.54
C ALA A 98 -14.30 -11.03 3.61
N HIS A 99 -15.23 -10.86 4.55
CA HIS A 99 -16.46 -11.62 4.63
C HIS A 99 -17.58 -10.86 3.93
N VAL A 100 -18.32 -11.58 3.09
CA VAL A 100 -19.42 -11.05 2.29
C VAL A 100 -20.71 -11.71 2.77
N TYR A 101 -21.58 -10.94 3.36
CA TYR A 101 -22.90 -11.41 3.77
C TYR A 101 -23.84 -11.43 2.55
N SER A 102 -24.39 -12.59 2.27
CA SER A 102 -25.38 -12.80 1.21
C SER A 102 -26.23 -14.04 1.50
N CYS A 103 -27.55 -13.90 1.43
CA CYS A 103 -28.47 -15.02 1.60
C CYS A 103 -28.73 -15.82 0.30
N GLU A 104 -27.96 -15.58 -0.76
CA GLU A 104 -28.07 -16.35 -2.00
C GLU A 104 -27.54 -17.78 -1.80
N GLN A 105 -28.29 -18.76 -2.26
CA GLN A 105 -27.93 -20.18 -2.15
C GLN A 105 -27.50 -20.80 -3.48
N ASP A 106 -27.71 -20.09 -4.59
CA ASP A 106 -27.29 -20.55 -5.90
C ASP A 106 -25.78 -20.30 -6.09
N VAL A 107 -25.03 -21.40 -6.16
CA VAL A 107 -23.58 -21.38 -6.34
C VAL A 107 -23.16 -20.59 -7.59
N GLY A 108 -23.96 -20.65 -8.67
CA GLY A 108 -23.69 -19.93 -9.91
C GLY A 108 -23.80 -18.41 -9.73
N LYS A 109 -24.78 -17.94 -8.95
CA LYS A 109 -24.93 -16.52 -8.63
C LYS A 109 -23.86 -16.04 -7.64
N ILE A 110 -23.50 -16.86 -6.64
CA ILE A 110 -22.40 -16.55 -5.74
C ILE A 110 -21.10 -16.36 -6.54
N GLU A 111 -20.81 -17.24 -7.50
CA GLU A 111 -19.61 -17.10 -8.33
C GLU A 111 -19.67 -15.84 -9.22
N GLN A 112 -20.86 -15.47 -9.73
CA GLN A 112 -21.02 -14.22 -10.49
C GLN A 112 -20.76 -12.99 -9.61
N MET A 113 -21.33 -12.93 -8.39
CA MET A 113 -21.06 -11.86 -7.42
C MET A 113 -19.58 -11.75 -7.10
N LYS A 114 -18.94 -12.88 -6.84
CA LYS A 114 -17.50 -12.95 -6.58
C LYS A 114 -16.66 -12.39 -7.74
N GLN A 115 -17.00 -12.73 -8.96
CA GLN A 115 -16.31 -12.20 -10.14
C GLN A 115 -16.56 -10.69 -10.29
N GLU A 116 -17.76 -10.22 -10.07
CA GLU A 116 -18.09 -8.79 -10.13
C GLU A 116 -17.34 -8.00 -9.07
N ILE A 117 -17.30 -8.49 -7.83
CA ILE A 117 -16.50 -7.87 -6.76
C ILE A 117 -15.03 -7.78 -7.20
N LYS A 118 -14.45 -8.89 -7.66
CA LYS A 118 -13.05 -8.93 -8.10
C LYS A 118 -12.76 -7.94 -9.23
N GLU A 119 -13.65 -7.80 -10.20
CA GLU A 119 -13.47 -6.82 -11.28
C GLU A 119 -13.48 -5.37 -10.75
N ARG A 120 -14.38 -5.04 -9.84
CA ARG A 120 -14.44 -3.71 -9.22
C ARG A 120 -13.21 -3.41 -8.38
N LEU A 121 -12.63 -4.41 -7.71
CA LEU A 121 -11.45 -4.27 -6.88
C LEU A 121 -10.17 -3.97 -7.69
N LYS A 122 -10.12 -4.34 -8.98
CA LYS A 122 -8.94 -4.10 -9.83
C LYS A 122 -8.57 -2.62 -9.95
N LYS A 123 -9.53 -1.70 -9.92
CA LYS A 123 -9.25 -0.25 -9.99
C LYS A 123 -8.43 0.26 -8.79
N TYR A 124 -8.48 -0.45 -7.66
CA TYR A 124 -7.68 -0.18 -6.46
C TYR A 124 -6.37 -0.96 -6.43
N ARG A 125 -5.97 -1.59 -7.54
CA ARG A 125 -4.82 -2.51 -7.64
C ARG A 125 -4.90 -3.70 -6.67
N ILE A 126 -6.10 -4.10 -6.28
CA ILE A 126 -6.36 -5.30 -5.51
C ILE A 126 -6.48 -6.45 -6.51
N LEU A 127 -5.36 -7.18 -6.69
CA LEU A 127 -5.27 -8.27 -7.66
C LEU A 127 -5.51 -9.64 -7.03
N HIS A 128 -5.39 -9.74 -5.70
CA HIS A 128 -5.68 -10.92 -4.94
C HIS A 128 -6.72 -10.59 -3.89
N SER A 129 -7.80 -11.36 -3.87
CA SER A 129 -8.82 -11.22 -2.82
C SER A 129 -9.34 -12.59 -2.41
N THR A 130 -9.40 -12.81 -1.09
CA THR A 130 -10.13 -13.91 -0.47
C THR A 130 -11.48 -13.38 -0.04
N LEU A 131 -12.55 -14.00 -0.51
CA LEU A 131 -13.90 -13.60 -0.18
C LEU A 131 -14.62 -14.82 0.41
N GLU A 132 -14.95 -14.72 1.70
CA GLU A 132 -15.76 -15.72 2.38
C GLU A 132 -17.22 -15.28 2.33
N PHE A 133 -18.09 -16.15 1.79
CA PHE A 133 -19.52 -15.86 1.70
C PHE A 133 -20.25 -16.51 2.87
N GLU A 134 -21.02 -15.71 3.59
CA GLU A 134 -21.76 -16.12 4.78
C GLU A 134 -23.26 -15.84 4.58
N CYS A 135 -24.10 -16.72 5.11
CA CYS A 135 -25.57 -16.58 5.07
C CYS A 135 -26.14 -16.12 6.42
N GLU A 136 -25.35 -16.17 7.51
CA GLU A 136 -25.77 -15.67 8.80
C GLU A 136 -25.23 -14.26 9.03
N GLU A 137 -26.13 -13.32 9.40
CA GLU A 137 -25.74 -11.97 9.76
C GLU A 137 -24.92 -11.99 11.05
N CYS A 138 -23.68 -11.55 10.95
CA CYS A 138 -22.83 -11.41 12.13
C CYS A 138 -23.32 -10.25 13.01
N LYS A 139 -23.88 -10.55 14.17
CA LYS A 139 -24.53 -9.56 15.05
C LYS A 139 -23.57 -8.58 15.71
N ASP A 140 -22.27 -8.91 15.78
CA ASP A 140 -21.23 -8.14 16.49
C ASP A 140 -19.99 -7.87 15.63
N CYS A 141 -20.10 -7.93 14.30
CA CYS A 141 -18.96 -7.76 13.40
C CYS A 141 -18.76 -6.29 13.01
N ALA A 142 -17.66 -5.72 13.43
CA ALA A 142 -17.17 -4.46 12.88
C ALA A 142 -16.62 -4.68 11.46
N ILE A 143 -16.66 -3.64 10.62
CA ILE A 143 -16.06 -3.66 9.27
C ILE A 143 -14.57 -4.02 9.36
N VAL A 144 -13.88 -3.51 10.40
CA VAL A 144 -12.51 -3.88 10.76
C VAL A 144 -12.53 -4.43 12.18
N GLN A 145 -12.18 -5.70 12.36
CA GLN A 145 -12.08 -6.26 13.69
C GLN A 145 -10.74 -5.84 14.33
N HIS A 146 -10.80 -5.06 15.40
CA HIS A 146 -9.63 -4.83 16.24
C HIS A 146 -9.27 -6.13 16.97
N ILE A 147 -8.04 -6.62 16.76
CA ILE A 147 -7.49 -7.84 17.37
C ILE A 147 -7.53 -7.81 18.92
N MET A 148 -7.83 -6.66 19.52
CA MET A 148 -7.86 -6.44 20.96
C MET A 148 -9.18 -6.82 21.65
N ASP A 149 -10.25 -7.16 20.92
CA ASP A 149 -11.57 -7.40 21.47
C ASP A 149 -11.93 -8.88 21.67
N HIS A 150 -10.96 -9.80 21.58
CA HIS A 150 -11.17 -11.17 22.01
C HIS A 150 -10.92 -11.30 23.53
N PRO A 151 -11.97 -11.45 24.36
CA PRO A 151 -11.78 -11.89 25.72
C PRO A 151 -11.26 -13.33 25.66
N GLY A 152 -10.01 -13.54 26.15
CA GLY A 152 -9.37 -14.84 26.30
C GLY A 152 -10.11 -15.73 27.31
#